data_7806eb017736cf8e2333d16952e9e085
#
_entry.id   7806eb017736cf8e2333d16952e9e085
#
_cell.length_a   1.000
_cell.length_b   1.000
_cell.length_c   1.000
_cell.angle_alpha   90.00
_cell.angle_beta   90.00
_cell.angle_gamma   90.00
#
_symmetry.space_group_name_H-M   'P 1'
#
loop_
_entity.id
_entity.type
_entity.pdbx_description
1 polymer ?
#
loop_
_entity_poly.entity_id
_entity_poly.type
_entity_poly.pdbx_seq_one_letter_code
_entity_poly.pdbx_strand_id
1 'polypeptide(L)'
;MFLSYLFHGLANFFHKRRTNRIYLSFGENCLTDNILTRYGLKSFTTPFSHCRSNIEYVLDLEKNNYEYFISGELLKYGDLKEKPVARLNTNLILENNYHHLHLNGIEFTNHDVIKNKRYWAKIVNRANNLKLFLGKSQYVLLYHHRVCEGSDFELLLAHLSDLKKYYSTKEYVCQIVLFKQILIPEETKKWLCYEITNDIHIFDFYTHYSWTGHDQRKYWAFIDDSLISKMLKIVKTL
;
A
#
# COMPACT_ATOMS: atom_id res chain seq x y z
N MET A 1 -3.09 23.38 -49.17
CA MET A 1 -2.64 22.07 -48.64
C MET A 1 -1.78 22.15 -47.39
N PHE A 2 -1.55 23.29 -46.76
CA PHE A 2 -0.71 23.50 -45.56
C PHE A 2 -1.48 23.66 -44.24
N LEU A 3 -2.79 23.89 -44.24
CA LEU A 3 -3.61 24.12 -43.06
C LEU A 3 -4.12 22.85 -42.38
N SER A 4 -4.16 21.70 -43.06
CA SER A 4 -4.63 20.43 -42.46
C SER A 4 -3.63 19.76 -41.54
N TYR A 5 -2.32 20.03 -41.70
CA TYR A 5 -1.28 19.45 -40.85
C TYR A 5 -1.13 20.10 -39.47
N LEU A 6 -1.50 21.41 -39.37
CA LEU A 6 -1.46 22.13 -38.09
C LEU A 6 -2.58 21.71 -37.13
N PHE A 7 -3.75 21.34 -37.64
CA PHE A 7 -4.88 20.89 -36.81
C PHE A 7 -4.70 19.46 -36.28
N HIS A 8 -4.02 18.57 -37.02
CA HIS A 8 -3.70 17.21 -36.52
C HIS A 8 -2.61 17.22 -35.44
N GLY A 9 -1.68 18.16 -35.47
CA GLY A 9 -0.66 18.33 -34.44
C GLY A 9 -1.22 18.84 -33.13
N LEU A 10 -2.17 19.75 -33.17
CA LEU A 10 -2.83 20.32 -31.97
C LEU A 10 -3.83 19.34 -31.34
N ALA A 11 -4.58 18.57 -32.13
CA ALA A 11 -5.49 17.54 -31.58
C ALA A 11 -4.75 16.43 -30.83
N ASN A 12 -3.55 16.04 -31.27
CA ASN A 12 -2.71 15.07 -30.56
C ASN A 12 -2.04 15.65 -29.30
N PHE A 13 -1.89 16.95 -29.17
CA PHE A 13 -1.35 17.59 -27.98
C PHE A 13 -2.38 17.69 -26.86
N PHE A 14 -3.68 17.80 -27.18
CA PHE A 14 -4.77 17.84 -26.19
C PHE A 14 -5.23 16.43 -25.75
N HIS A 15 -4.84 15.36 -26.43
CA HIS A 15 -5.29 13.99 -26.11
C HIS A 15 -4.36 13.24 -25.15
N LYS A 16 -3.34 13.88 -24.57
CA LYS A 16 -2.36 13.24 -23.68
C LYS A 16 -2.12 13.97 -22.36
N ARG A 17 -3.14 14.52 -21.73
CA ARG A 17 -3.18 14.63 -20.28
C ARG A 17 -3.79 13.36 -19.67
N ARG A 18 -3.26 12.19 -19.99
CA ARG A 18 -3.28 11.08 -19.05
C ARG A 18 -2.46 11.57 -17.86
N THR A 19 -3.13 11.94 -16.79
CA THR A 19 -2.49 12.16 -15.49
C THR A 19 -1.55 11.00 -15.28
N ASN A 20 -0.25 11.28 -15.24
CA ASN A 20 0.76 10.23 -15.04
C ASN A 20 0.58 9.78 -13.59
N ARG A 21 -0.13 8.68 -13.37
CA ARG A 21 -0.45 8.18 -12.03
C ARG A 21 0.61 7.22 -11.55
N ILE A 22 0.98 7.36 -10.29
CA ILE A 22 1.94 6.51 -9.60
C ILE A 22 1.18 5.63 -8.61
N TYR A 23 1.01 4.36 -8.94
CA TYR A 23 0.35 3.38 -8.09
C TYR A 23 1.36 2.68 -7.19
N LEU A 24 1.20 2.83 -5.88
CA LEU A 24 2.09 2.24 -4.89
C LEU A 24 1.31 1.39 -3.88
N SER A 25 1.97 0.32 -3.44
CA SER A 25 1.48 -0.52 -2.37
C SER A 25 1.97 -0.03 -1.01
N PHE A 26 1.03 0.13 -0.12
CA PHE A 26 1.22 0.30 1.31
C PHE A 26 0.34 -0.72 2.04
N GLY A 27 0.64 -0.99 3.30
CA GLY A 27 -0.19 -1.84 4.12
C GLY A 27 0.58 -2.93 4.84
N GLU A 28 -0.17 -3.84 5.41
CA GLU A 28 0.26 -4.73 6.46
C GLU A 28 0.99 -5.98 5.96
N ASN A 29 0.92 -6.21 4.66
CA ASN A 29 1.61 -7.32 4.00
C ASN A 29 1.79 -7.07 2.50
N CYS A 30 2.34 -8.06 1.80
CA CYS A 30 2.62 -7.99 0.36
C CYS A 30 1.41 -8.24 -0.56
N LEU A 31 0.18 -8.39 -0.04
CA LEU A 31 -1.02 -8.63 -0.85
C LEU A 31 -1.29 -7.48 -1.84
N THR A 32 -1.24 -6.24 -1.37
CA THR A 32 -1.45 -5.05 -2.20
C THR A 32 -0.45 -4.98 -3.36
N ASP A 33 0.82 -5.29 -3.08
CA ASP A 33 1.88 -5.33 -4.09
C ASP A 33 1.63 -6.41 -5.14
N ASN A 34 1.19 -7.60 -4.71
CA ASN A 34 0.80 -8.68 -5.60
C ASN A 34 -0.38 -8.28 -6.51
N ILE A 35 -1.43 -7.67 -5.93
CA ILE A 35 -2.59 -7.18 -6.71
C ILE A 35 -2.13 -6.17 -7.77
N LEU A 36 -1.38 -5.13 -7.39
CA LEU A 36 -0.90 -4.13 -8.34
C LEU A 36 -0.02 -4.75 -9.44
N THR A 37 0.83 -5.72 -9.08
CA THR A 37 1.72 -6.40 -10.03
C THR A 37 0.93 -7.21 -11.05
N ARG A 38 0.00 -8.07 -10.61
CA ARG A 38 -0.74 -8.96 -11.53
C ARG A 38 -1.73 -8.23 -12.43
N TYR A 39 -2.17 -7.03 -12.03
CA TYR A 39 -3.02 -6.17 -12.87
C TYR A 39 -2.24 -5.14 -13.70
N GLY A 40 -0.90 -5.19 -13.68
CA GLY A 40 -0.04 -4.30 -14.46
C GLY A 40 -0.13 -2.82 -14.06
N LEU A 41 -0.50 -2.53 -12.80
CA LEU A 41 -0.65 -1.17 -12.28
C LEU A 41 0.55 -0.71 -11.45
N LYS A 42 1.34 -1.62 -10.91
CA LYS A 42 2.48 -1.29 -10.07
C LYS A 42 3.47 -0.39 -10.77
N SER A 43 3.67 0.81 -10.24
CA SER A 43 4.64 1.75 -10.80
C SER A 43 6.07 1.38 -10.43
N PHE A 44 6.32 1.10 -9.15
CA PHE A 44 7.60 0.56 -8.66
C PHE A 44 7.43 -0.12 -7.30
N THR A 45 8.47 -0.83 -6.86
CA THR A 45 8.46 -1.54 -5.58
C THR A 45 8.79 -0.59 -4.45
N THR A 46 7.93 -0.51 -3.43
CA THR A 46 8.14 0.26 -2.21
C THR A 46 8.95 -0.53 -1.17
N PRO A 47 9.46 0.09 -0.11
CA PRO A 47 10.02 -0.65 1.04
C PRO A 47 9.01 -1.63 1.65
N PHE A 48 7.73 -1.28 1.60
CA PHE A 48 6.61 -2.03 2.19
C PHE A 48 6.10 -3.18 1.31
N SER A 49 6.56 -3.30 0.08
CA SER A 49 6.10 -4.33 -0.87
C SER A 49 6.40 -5.77 -0.42
N HIS A 50 7.39 -5.97 0.45
CA HIS A 50 7.88 -7.30 0.84
C HIS A 50 8.13 -7.43 2.35
N CYS A 51 7.41 -6.67 3.16
CA CYS A 51 7.49 -6.73 4.60
C CYS A 51 6.09 -6.79 5.21
N ARG A 52 6.04 -6.99 6.53
CA ARG A 52 4.88 -6.73 7.36
C ARG A 52 5.07 -5.40 8.05
N SER A 53 4.04 -4.58 8.06
CA SER A 53 4.07 -3.23 8.59
C SER A 53 2.67 -2.83 9.06
N ASN A 54 2.54 -1.63 9.55
CA ASN A 54 1.26 -0.97 9.81
C ASN A 54 1.36 0.52 9.49
N ILE A 55 0.25 1.22 9.56
CA ILE A 55 0.21 2.64 9.17
C ILE A 55 1.01 3.52 10.12
N GLU A 56 1.07 3.21 11.42
CA GLU A 56 1.82 3.97 12.42
C GLU A 56 3.31 3.95 12.12
N TYR A 57 3.86 2.78 11.78
CA TYR A 57 5.27 2.68 11.40
C TYR A 57 5.56 3.40 10.09
N VAL A 58 4.63 3.35 9.12
CA VAL A 58 4.77 4.11 7.88
C VAL A 58 4.83 5.61 8.18
N LEU A 59 3.93 6.12 9.02
CA LEU A 59 3.90 7.54 9.40
C LEU A 59 5.12 7.95 10.22
N ASP A 60 5.59 7.10 11.11
CA ASP A 60 6.80 7.35 11.87
C ASP A 60 8.01 7.50 10.94
N LEU A 61 8.14 6.62 9.94
CA LEU A 61 9.17 6.74 8.92
C LEU A 61 9.04 8.02 8.09
N GLU A 62 7.81 8.39 7.70
CA GLU A 62 7.57 9.63 6.96
C GLU A 62 7.93 10.89 7.76
N LYS A 63 7.58 10.92 9.05
CA LYS A 63 7.91 12.03 9.97
C LYS A 63 9.42 12.23 10.13
N ASN A 64 10.18 11.14 10.12
CA ASN A 64 11.63 11.13 10.30
C ASN A 64 12.39 11.03 8.96
N ASN A 65 11.75 11.30 7.82
CA ASN A 65 12.36 11.21 6.48
C ASN A 65 13.13 9.91 6.25
N TYR A 66 12.68 8.82 6.85
CA TYR A 66 13.33 7.48 6.77
C TYR A 66 14.75 7.41 7.33
N GLU A 67 15.22 8.36 8.14
CA GLU A 67 16.62 8.44 8.59
C GLU A 67 17.09 7.16 9.29
N TYR A 68 16.40 6.72 10.34
CA TYR A 68 16.78 5.49 11.04
C TYR A 68 16.52 4.21 10.22
N PHE A 69 15.58 4.25 9.26
CA PHE A 69 15.40 3.16 8.30
C PHE A 69 16.62 3.07 7.37
N ILE A 70 17.12 4.20 6.88
CA ILE A 70 18.28 4.28 5.99
C ILE A 70 19.56 3.87 6.70
N SER A 71 19.78 4.34 7.94
CA SER A 71 20.97 3.98 8.73
C SER A 71 20.99 2.50 9.10
N GLY A 72 19.82 1.89 9.29
CA GLY A 72 19.68 0.50 9.74
C GLY A 72 20.08 0.26 11.19
N GLU A 73 20.24 1.30 12.00
CA GLU A 73 20.66 1.21 13.42
C GLU A 73 19.66 0.43 14.27
N LEU A 74 18.36 0.53 13.94
CA LEU A 74 17.29 -0.16 14.66
C LEU A 74 17.02 -1.57 14.12
N LEU A 75 17.85 -2.06 13.18
CA LEU A 75 17.68 -3.37 12.58
C LEU A 75 18.18 -4.46 13.52
N LYS A 76 17.27 -5.29 14.02
CA LYS A 76 17.55 -6.38 14.96
C LYS A 76 16.80 -7.65 14.56
N TYR A 77 17.25 -8.79 15.08
CA TYR A 77 16.44 -10.00 15.01
C TYR A 77 15.36 -9.95 16.08
N GLY A 78 14.14 -10.27 15.70
CA GLY A 78 13.02 -10.50 16.59
C GLY A 78 12.62 -11.97 16.58
N ASP A 79 12.00 -12.43 17.66
CA ASP A 79 11.49 -13.80 17.78
C ASP A 79 10.12 -13.90 17.12
N LEU A 80 10.02 -14.69 16.06
CA LEU A 80 8.77 -15.08 15.46
C LEU A 80 8.70 -16.61 15.45
N LYS A 81 7.95 -17.21 16.40
CA LYS A 81 7.59 -18.63 16.42
C LYS A 81 8.67 -19.56 15.86
N GLU A 82 9.88 -19.63 16.41
CA GLU A 82 10.94 -20.56 16.02
C GLU A 82 11.93 -20.11 14.92
N LYS A 83 11.73 -18.96 14.26
CA LYS A 83 12.70 -18.45 13.30
C LYS A 83 13.05 -16.99 13.57
N PRO A 84 14.34 -16.63 13.58
CA PRO A 84 14.72 -15.24 13.69
C PRO A 84 14.23 -14.47 12.44
N VAL A 85 13.47 -13.42 12.66
CA VAL A 85 12.99 -12.51 11.60
C VAL A 85 13.73 -11.19 11.74
N ALA A 86 14.33 -10.72 10.67
CA ALA A 86 14.90 -9.39 10.63
C ALA A 86 13.78 -8.36 10.78
N ARG A 87 13.91 -7.47 11.74
CA ARG A 87 12.92 -6.48 12.12
C ARG A 87 13.58 -5.13 12.27
N LEU A 88 12.95 -4.10 11.71
CA LEU A 88 13.27 -2.72 12.04
C LEU A 88 12.41 -2.33 13.24
N ASN A 89 13.01 -2.31 14.42
CA ASN A 89 12.34 -1.80 15.61
C ASN A 89 12.22 -0.29 15.50
N THR A 90 11.12 0.24 16.01
CA THR A 90 10.95 1.69 16.16
C THR A 90 10.83 2.00 17.64
N ASN A 91 11.13 3.24 18.01
CA ASN A 91 10.89 3.73 19.38
C ASN A 91 9.43 4.13 19.59
N LEU A 92 8.57 3.83 18.59
CA LEU A 92 7.17 4.14 18.64
C LEU A 92 6.49 3.24 19.69
N ILE A 93 5.99 3.85 20.75
CA ILE A 93 5.13 3.20 21.73
C ILE A 93 3.71 3.31 21.18
N LEU A 94 3.16 2.20 20.71
CA LEU A 94 1.78 2.15 20.28
C LEU A 94 0.89 2.02 21.52
N GLU A 95 0.28 3.14 21.92
CA GLU A 95 -0.64 3.16 23.05
C GLU A 95 -1.95 2.41 22.76
N ASN A 96 -2.40 2.47 21.51
CA ASN A 96 -3.59 1.78 21.03
C ASN A 96 -3.23 0.82 19.90
N ASN A 97 -3.13 -0.44 20.22
CA ASN A 97 -2.96 -1.51 19.26
C ASN A 97 -4.31 -1.80 18.59
N TYR A 98 -4.79 -0.96 17.70
CA TYR A 98 -6.02 -1.23 16.95
C TYR A 98 -5.88 -2.49 16.07
N HIS A 99 -4.67 -2.93 15.83
CA HIS A 99 -4.39 -4.28 15.41
C HIS A 99 -3.09 -4.79 16.06
N HIS A 100 -3.17 -5.91 16.71
CA HIS A 100 -2.05 -6.58 17.38
C HIS A 100 -1.08 -7.27 16.39
N LEU A 101 -1.29 -7.07 15.10
CA LEU A 101 -0.43 -7.56 14.04
C LEU A 101 0.76 -6.62 13.88
N HIS A 102 1.97 -7.17 13.96
CA HIS A 102 3.21 -6.42 13.71
C HIS A 102 3.56 -5.34 14.75
N LEU A 103 3.26 -5.61 16.03
CA LEU A 103 3.47 -4.69 17.16
C LEU A 103 4.92 -4.23 17.36
N ASN A 104 5.88 -4.96 16.83
CA ASN A 104 7.29 -4.78 17.16
C ASN A 104 8.12 -4.16 16.01
N GLY A 105 7.47 -3.42 15.12
CA GLY A 105 8.13 -2.77 14.01
C GLY A 105 7.89 -3.44 12.66
N ILE A 106 8.69 -3.07 11.68
CA ILE A 106 8.59 -3.58 10.31
C ILE A 106 9.34 -4.91 10.19
N GLU A 107 8.66 -5.97 9.80
CA GLU A 107 9.20 -7.33 9.72
C GLU A 107 9.50 -7.76 8.29
N PHE A 108 10.72 -8.23 8.05
CA PHE A 108 11.17 -8.75 6.76
C PHE A 108 11.11 -10.28 6.74
N THR A 109 9.91 -10.84 6.67
CA THR A 109 9.66 -12.28 6.83
C THR A 109 10.25 -13.16 5.73
N ASN A 110 10.47 -12.62 4.54
CA ASN A 110 10.94 -13.37 3.36
C ASN A 110 12.42 -13.15 3.06
N HIS A 111 13.07 -12.22 3.74
CA HIS A 111 14.45 -11.83 3.46
C HIS A 111 15.19 -11.49 4.75
N ASP A 112 16.32 -12.14 4.95
CA ASP A 112 17.25 -11.76 6.03
C ASP A 112 18.06 -10.54 5.60
N VAL A 113 17.50 -9.36 5.84
CA VAL A 113 18.11 -8.08 5.47
C VAL A 113 19.32 -7.72 6.34
N ILE A 114 19.49 -8.37 7.50
CA ILE A 114 20.64 -8.18 8.39
C ILE A 114 21.87 -8.86 7.78
N LYS A 115 21.75 -10.12 7.38
CA LYS A 115 22.82 -10.85 6.71
C LYS A 115 23.03 -10.41 5.27
N ASN A 116 21.95 -10.11 4.55
CA ASN A 116 22.01 -9.74 3.14
C ASN A 116 22.09 -8.22 2.95
N LYS A 117 23.26 -7.64 3.16
CA LYS A 117 23.51 -6.19 3.00
C LYS A 117 23.14 -5.67 1.60
N ARG A 118 23.31 -6.49 0.54
CA ARG A 118 22.93 -6.11 -0.83
C ARG A 118 21.40 -5.96 -0.97
N TYR A 119 20.66 -6.82 -0.28
CA TYR A 119 19.19 -6.71 -0.28
C TYR A 119 18.73 -5.51 0.54
N TRP A 120 19.37 -5.26 1.70
CA TRP A 120 19.08 -4.06 2.50
C TRP A 120 19.31 -2.78 1.69
N ALA A 121 20.44 -2.66 0.99
CA ALA A 121 20.71 -1.52 0.11
C ALA A 121 19.62 -1.31 -0.96
N LYS A 122 19.03 -2.38 -1.50
CA LYS A 122 17.88 -2.26 -2.42
C LYS A 122 16.65 -1.68 -1.73
N ILE A 123 16.37 -2.09 -0.49
CA ILE A 123 15.24 -1.58 0.29
C ILE A 123 15.42 -0.09 0.62
N VAL A 124 16.62 0.30 1.05
CA VAL A 124 16.98 1.71 1.28
C VAL A 124 16.77 2.55 0.01
N ASN A 125 17.23 2.03 -1.13
CA ASN A 125 17.04 2.73 -2.42
C ASN A 125 15.55 2.90 -2.79
N ARG A 126 14.70 1.93 -2.42
CA ARG A 126 13.24 2.04 -2.60
C ARG A 126 12.65 3.13 -1.72
N ALA A 127 13.12 3.29 -0.47
CA ALA A 127 12.70 4.37 0.43
C ALA A 127 13.06 5.73 -0.17
N ASN A 128 14.30 5.92 -0.62
CA ASN A 128 14.76 7.15 -1.26
C ASN A 128 13.96 7.52 -2.52
N ASN A 129 13.41 6.54 -3.22
CA ASN A 129 12.66 6.75 -4.46
C ASN A 129 11.15 6.95 -4.25
N LEU A 130 10.62 6.82 -3.03
CA LEU A 130 9.18 6.91 -2.79
C LEU A 130 8.56 8.20 -3.32
N LYS A 131 9.25 9.33 -3.16
CA LYS A 131 8.78 10.67 -3.55
C LYS A 131 9.40 11.19 -4.86
N LEU A 132 10.00 10.31 -5.67
CA LEU A 132 10.71 10.70 -6.91
C LEU A 132 9.84 11.48 -7.91
N PHE A 133 8.54 11.21 -7.92
CA PHE A 133 7.56 11.83 -8.82
C PHE A 133 6.66 12.84 -8.12
N LEU A 134 6.97 13.22 -6.87
CA LEU A 134 6.20 14.23 -6.14
C LEU A 134 6.25 15.58 -6.89
N GLY A 135 5.09 16.21 -7.07
CA GLY A 135 4.96 17.42 -7.89
C GLY A 135 5.01 17.22 -9.41
N LYS A 136 5.12 15.97 -9.88
CA LYS A 136 5.16 15.63 -11.32
C LYS A 136 4.05 14.65 -11.73
N SER A 137 3.49 13.93 -10.76
CA SER A 137 2.50 12.89 -10.99
C SER A 137 1.57 12.78 -9.79
N GLN A 138 0.35 12.30 -10.05
CA GLN A 138 -0.61 11.99 -9.01
C GLN A 138 -0.28 10.64 -8.38
N TYR A 139 -0.14 10.59 -7.06
CA TYR A 139 0.02 9.34 -6.34
C TYR A 139 -1.33 8.71 -6.03
N VAL A 140 -1.41 7.40 -6.19
CA VAL A 140 -2.54 6.55 -5.78
C VAL A 140 -1.97 5.46 -4.88
N LEU A 141 -2.20 5.59 -3.57
CA LEU A 141 -1.66 4.67 -2.57
C LEU A 141 -2.74 3.67 -2.17
N LEU A 142 -2.47 2.39 -2.37
CA LEU A 142 -3.37 1.31 -1.97
C LEU A 142 -2.93 0.74 -0.62
N TYR A 143 -3.83 0.71 0.34
CA TYR A 143 -3.62 0.16 1.68
C TYR A 143 -4.61 -0.97 1.97
N HIS A 144 -4.10 -2.16 2.24
CA HIS A 144 -4.90 -3.29 2.72
C HIS A 144 -4.85 -3.34 4.24
N HIS A 145 -6.01 -3.23 4.87
CA HIS A 145 -6.16 -3.43 6.31
C HIS A 145 -6.70 -4.83 6.62
N ARG A 146 -5.98 -5.55 7.46
CA ARG A 146 -6.42 -6.85 7.98
C ARG A 146 -7.24 -6.65 9.24
N VAL A 147 -8.56 -6.67 9.11
CA VAL A 147 -9.50 -6.47 10.22
C VAL A 147 -9.24 -7.49 11.33
N CYS A 148 -9.15 -7.02 12.57
CA CYS A 148 -9.05 -7.81 13.78
C CYS A 148 -9.85 -7.16 14.91
N GLU A 149 -9.96 -7.83 16.04
CA GLU A 149 -10.74 -7.36 17.20
C GLU A 149 -10.32 -5.97 17.68
N GLY A 150 -9.03 -5.65 17.62
CA GLY A 150 -8.49 -4.34 18.01
C GLY A 150 -8.50 -3.28 16.91
N SER A 151 -9.16 -3.51 15.76
CA SER A 151 -9.17 -2.52 14.66
C SER A 151 -9.97 -1.28 15.04
N ASP A 152 -9.30 -0.12 15.02
CA ASP A 152 -9.91 1.19 15.18
C ASP A 152 -9.93 1.90 13.81
N PHE A 153 -11.11 1.94 13.19
CA PHE A 153 -11.25 2.51 11.85
C PHE A 153 -11.15 4.02 11.83
N GLU A 154 -11.58 4.72 12.88
CA GLU A 154 -11.48 6.17 12.94
C GLU A 154 -10.00 6.59 13.01
N LEU A 155 -9.23 5.92 13.87
CA LEU A 155 -7.79 6.13 13.97
C LEU A 155 -7.07 5.76 12.66
N LEU A 156 -7.43 4.64 12.03
CA LEU A 156 -6.88 4.23 10.74
C LEU A 156 -7.11 5.28 9.66
N LEU A 157 -8.34 5.82 9.56
CA LEU A 157 -8.68 6.87 8.58
C LEU A 157 -7.92 8.16 8.87
N ALA A 158 -7.76 8.54 10.13
CA ALA A 158 -6.95 9.70 10.51
C ALA A 158 -5.49 9.53 10.07
N HIS A 159 -4.89 8.39 10.32
CA HIS A 159 -3.53 8.07 9.91
C HIS A 159 -3.37 8.03 8.39
N LEU A 160 -4.33 7.46 7.65
CA LEU A 160 -4.31 7.47 6.19
C LEU A 160 -4.47 8.89 5.61
N SER A 161 -5.26 9.74 6.27
CA SER A 161 -5.36 11.17 5.92
C SER A 161 -4.03 11.89 6.15
N ASP A 162 -3.30 11.56 7.21
CA ASP A 162 -1.95 12.09 7.43
C ASP A 162 -0.96 11.58 6.37
N LEU A 163 -0.99 10.30 6.02
CA LEU A 163 -0.16 9.76 4.94
C LEU A 163 -0.42 10.48 3.61
N LYS A 164 -1.70 10.77 3.29
CA LYS A 164 -2.09 11.51 2.09
C LYS A 164 -1.35 12.83 1.95
N LYS A 165 -1.11 13.55 3.06
CA LYS A 165 -0.43 14.85 3.07
C LYS A 165 1.03 14.75 2.58
N TYR A 166 1.74 13.67 2.91
CA TYR A 166 3.14 13.46 2.49
C TYR A 166 3.30 13.23 0.98
N TYR A 167 2.23 12.78 0.30
CA TYR A 167 2.22 12.47 -1.13
C TYR A 167 1.37 13.41 -1.97
N SER A 168 0.87 14.50 -1.37
CA SER A 168 0.08 15.53 -2.04
C SER A 168 0.89 16.80 -2.28
N THR A 169 0.59 17.47 -3.39
CA THR A 169 1.03 18.84 -3.67
C THR A 169 -0.18 19.68 -4.07
N LYS A 170 0.00 21.01 -4.28
CA LYS A 170 -1.08 21.87 -4.76
C LYS A 170 -1.66 21.42 -6.11
N GLU A 171 -0.83 20.86 -6.98
CA GLU A 171 -1.23 20.44 -8.34
C GLU A 171 -1.69 18.99 -8.40
N TYR A 172 -1.14 18.12 -7.56
CA TYR A 172 -1.38 16.67 -7.57
C TYR A 172 -1.80 16.20 -6.19
N VAL A 173 -3.11 16.08 -5.98
CA VAL A 173 -3.66 15.55 -4.73
C VAL A 173 -3.56 14.03 -4.76
N CYS A 174 -2.88 13.47 -3.75
CA CYS A 174 -2.78 12.03 -3.57
C CYS A 174 -4.15 11.39 -3.35
N GLN A 175 -4.39 10.24 -3.93
CA GLN A 175 -5.57 9.40 -3.66
C GLN A 175 -5.18 8.24 -2.75
N ILE A 176 -5.95 8.02 -1.70
CA ILE A 176 -5.82 6.86 -0.81
C ILE A 176 -6.94 5.88 -1.10
N VAL A 177 -6.57 4.64 -1.31
CA VAL A 177 -7.49 3.51 -1.49
C VAL A 177 -7.28 2.55 -0.33
N LEU A 178 -8.21 2.54 0.61
CA LEU A 178 -8.29 1.56 1.70
C LEU A 178 -9.17 0.40 1.26
N PHE A 179 -8.72 -0.82 1.46
CA PHE A 179 -9.58 -1.99 1.28
C PHE A 179 -9.40 -3.02 2.39
N LYS A 180 -10.50 -3.67 2.75
CA LYS A 180 -10.57 -4.65 3.83
C LYS A 180 -11.57 -5.75 3.53
N GLN A 181 -11.46 -6.87 4.25
CA GLN A 181 -12.40 -7.97 4.17
C GLN A 181 -13.39 -7.98 5.33
N ILE A 182 -14.61 -8.38 5.01
CA ILE A 182 -15.67 -8.78 5.96
C ILE A 182 -16.06 -10.19 5.59
N LEU A 183 -15.89 -11.13 6.53
CA LEU A 183 -16.24 -12.53 6.28
C LEU A 183 -17.74 -12.72 6.41
N ILE A 184 -18.31 -13.44 5.46
CA ILE A 184 -19.72 -13.78 5.38
C ILE A 184 -19.90 -15.29 5.19
N PRO A 185 -21.07 -15.87 5.55
CA PRO A 185 -21.38 -17.28 5.32
C PRO A 185 -21.29 -17.66 3.83
N GLU A 186 -20.90 -18.91 3.55
CA GLU A 186 -20.66 -19.40 2.16
C GLU A 186 -21.92 -19.40 1.29
N GLU A 187 -23.09 -19.56 1.89
CA GLU A 187 -24.40 -19.48 1.21
C GLU A 187 -24.77 -18.07 0.76
N THR A 188 -24.11 -17.06 1.29
CA THR A 188 -24.35 -15.66 0.92
C THR A 188 -23.52 -15.28 -0.31
N LYS A 189 -24.12 -14.61 -1.26
CA LYS A 189 -23.40 -14.13 -2.45
C LYS A 189 -22.35 -13.09 -2.05
N LYS A 190 -21.12 -13.22 -2.54
CA LYS A 190 -20.06 -12.23 -2.35
C LYS A 190 -20.39 -10.91 -3.06
N TRP A 191 -20.02 -9.79 -2.43
CA TRP A 191 -20.14 -8.46 -3.06
C TRP A 191 -19.04 -7.51 -2.63
N LEU A 192 -18.99 -6.36 -3.27
CA LEU A 192 -18.07 -5.26 -3.00
C LEU A 192 -18.92 -4.02 -2.69
N CYS A 193 -18.67 -3.39 -1.53
CA CYS A 193 -19.14 -2.04 -1.22
C CYS A 193 -18.03 -1.04 -1.53
N TYR A 194 -18.44 0.16 -1.94
CA TYR A 194 -17.54 1.27 -2.17
C TYR A 194 -18.16 2.54 -1.59
N GLU A 195 -17.35 3.26 -0.82
CA GLU A 195 -17.71 4.55 -0.24
C GLU A 195 -16.51 5.50 -0.19
N ILE A 196 -16.77 6.76 0.07
CA ILE A 196 -15.72 7.77 0.28
C ILE A 196 -15.97 8.41 1.64
N THR A 197 -14.97 8.33 2.51
CA THR A 197 -15.00 8.95 3.84
C THR A 197 -13.69 9.71 4.06
N ASN A 198 -13.77 10.99 4.44
CA ASN A 198 -12.61 11.87 4.64
C ASN A 198 -11.67 11.90 3.40
N ASP A 199 -12.24 11.92 2.19
CA ASP A 199 -11.49 11.85 0.92
C ASP A 199 -10.62 10.59 0.77
N ILE A 200 -10.96 9.51 1.46
CA ILE A 200 -10.37 8.19 1.32
C ILE A 200 -11.37 7.27 0.62
N HIS A 201 -10.94 6.58 -0.41
CA HIS A 201 -11.74 5.60 -1.14
C HIS A 201 -11.70 4.27 -0.41
N ILE A 202 -12.83 3.84 0.15
CA ILE A 202 -12.95 2.63 0.99
C ILE A 202 -13.67 1.55 0.20
N PHE A 203 -13.09 0.36 0.21
CA PHE A 203 -13.66 -0.83 -0.42
C PHE A 203 -13.79 -1.96 0.59
N ASP A 204 -15.04 -2.35 0.89
CA ASP A 204 -15.37 -3.47 1.76
C ASP A 204 -15.69 -4.70 0.92
N PHE A 205 -14.83 -5.71 1.06
CA PHE A 205 -14.97 -6.98 0.38
C PHE A 205 -15.71 -7.98 1.27
N TYR A 206 -16.95 -8.25 0.94
CA TYR A 206 -17.74 -9.30 1.59
C TYR A 206 -17.44 -10.63 0.93
N THR A 207 -16.66 -11.49 1.64
CA THR A 207 -16.10 -12.72 1.08
C THR A 207 -16.21 -13.88 2.07
N HIS A 208 -16.01 -15.12 1.60
CA HIS A 208 -16.20 -16.32 2.42
C HIS A 208 -14.95 -16.72 3.21
N TYR A 209 -13.76 -16.42 2.67
CA TYR A 209 -12.49 -16.89 3.25
C TYR A 209 -11.53 -15.75 3.47
N SER A 210 -10.85 -15.77 4.61
CA SER A 210 -9.76 -14.84 4.87
C SER A 210 -8.66 -14.96 3.81
N TRP A 211 -8.14 -13.82 3.35
CA TRP A 211 -7.01 -13.76 2.43
C TRP A 211 -5.66 -14.07 3.09
N THR A 212 -5.68 -14.67 4.23
CA THR A 212 -4.50 -15.12 4.97
C THR A 212 -4.48 -16.64 5.03
N GLY A 213 -3.29 -17.24 5.13
CA GLY A 213 -3.12 -18.69 5.27
C GLY A 213 -2.10 -19.27 4.29
N HIS A 214 -2.06 -20.62 4.22
CA HIS A 214 -1.08 -21.36 3.40
C HIS A 214 -1.54 -21.56 1.95
N ASP A 215 -2.83 -21.43 1.67
CA ASP A 215 -3.38 -21.53 0.32
C ASP A 215 -3.09 -20.23 -0.46
N GLN A 216 -2.24 -20.31 -1.48
CA GLN A 216 -1.86 -19.16 -2.29
C GLN A 216 -3.06 -18.48 -2.98
N ARG A 217 -4.12 -19.21 -3.34
CA ARG A 217 -5.32 -18.63 -3.94
C ARG A 217 -6.04 -17.70 -2.96
N LYS A 218 -6.09 -18.06 -1.69
CA LYS A 218 -6.64 -17.22 -0.61
C LYS A 218 -5.64 -16.13 -0.23
N TYR A 219 -4.38 -16.47 -0.03
CA TYR A 219 -3.34 -15.54 0.39
C TYR A 219 -3.21 -14.33 -0.56
N TRP A 220 -3.23 -14.58 -1.87
CA TRP A 220 -3.16 -13.53 -2.88
C TRP A 220 -4.53 -13.06 -3.38
N ALA A 221 -5.60 -13.48 -2.73
CA ALA A 221 -6.98 -13.12 -3.05
C ALA A 221 -7.45 -13.51 -4.48
N PHE A 222 -6.84 -14.54 -5.09
CA PHE A 222 -7.25 -15.00 -6.43
C PHE A 222 -8.69 -15.51 -6.45
N ILE A 223 -9.18 -16.09 -5.34
CA ILE A 223 -10.57 -16.58 -5.24
C ILE A 223 -11.62 -15.46 -5.30
N ASP A 224 -11.20 -14.20 -5.13
CA ASP A 224 -12.05 -13.01 -5.15
C ASP A 224 -11.64 -12.03 -6.25
N ASP A 225 -10.92 -12.52 -7.27
CA ASP A 225 -10.33 -11.70 -8.33
C ASP A 225 -11.36 -10.89 -9.12
N SER A 226 -12.60 -11.41 -9.24
CA SER A 226 -13.71 -10.68 -9.86
C SER A 226 -14.07 -9.40 -9.09
N LEU A 227 -14.04 -9.42 -7.76
CA LEU A 227 -14.28 -8.25 -6.92
C LEU A 227 -13.09 -7.30 -6.94
N ILE A 228 -11.87 -7.83 -6.90
CA ILE A 228 -10.66 -7.03 -7.04
C ILE A 228 -10.64 -6.28 -8.37
N SER A 229 -11.03 -6.95 -9.47
CA SER A 229 -11.14 -6.31 -10.78
C SER A 229 -12.15 -5.15 -10.77
N LYS A 230 -13.28 -5.28 -10.05
CA LYS A 230 -14.25 -4.20 -9.89
C LYS A 230 -13.67 -3.02 -9.13
N MET A 231 -12.99 -3.26 -8.00
CA MET A 231 -12.28 -2.21 -7.26
C MET A 231 -11.29 -1.47 -8.18
N LEU A 232 -10.44 -2.21 -8.87
CA LEU A 232 -9.40 -1.62 -9.72
C LEU A 232 -9.94 -0.85 -10.93
N LYS A 233 -11.14 -1.21 -11.43
CA LYS A 233 -11.82 -0.38 -12.44
C LYS A 233 -12.14 1.01 -11.92
N ILE A 234 -12.63 1.12 -10.68
CA ILE A 234 -12.87 2.41 -10.01
C ILE A 234 -11.55 3.13 -9.77
N VAL A 235 -10.57 2.45 -9.17
CA VAL A 235 -9.24 3.02 -8.85
C VAL A 235 -8.54 3.62 -10.08
N LYS A 236 -8.74 3.03 -11.26
CA LYS A 236 -8.21 3.57 -12.52
C LYS A 236 -8.86 4.88 -12.98
N THR A 237 -9.99 5.26 -12.42
CA THR A 237 -10.68 6.52 -12.77
C THR A 237 -10.34 7.68 -11.83
N LEU A 238 -9.75 7.38 -10.65
CA LEU A 238 -9.32 8.39 -9.69
C LEU A 238 -8.20 9.26 -10.26
#